data_0cd0719273a389e884ae4cf84b86a465
#
_entry.id   0cd0719273a389e884ae4cf84b86a465
#
_cell.length_a   1.000
_cell.length_b   1.000
_cell.length_c   1.000
_cell.angle_alpha   90.00
_cell.angle_beta   90.00
_cell.angle_gamma   90.00
#
_symmetry.space_group_name_H-M   'P 1'
#
loop_
_entity.id
_entity.type
_entity.pdbx_description
1 polymer ?
#
loop_
_entity_poly.entity_id
_entity_poly.type
_entity_poly.pdbx_seq_one_letter_code
_entity_poly.pdbx_strand_id
1 'polypeptide(L)'
;MLTVRDILQLPILSSGKVVAGARGLSRVVEHVSVMEVDLTKWCSPTLVRGAALEISSMYSLADSEERQIQAVQHLNRTGGSGLLLCYVGKVLKEISPELIRVCDEMDFPLITMPGLVGYKEIIREVSDALLGLDNKRLQDAIDVYEYVTKLLIDGKDNTALVLALEHMIGKRVLYFDQNVQPIVTSGYSASQLQEITGYIDRYSTEFLLRHSSKSVYFDELGTSIYLCPIYNKTYYFGILAIVGDNFSDLDKVSIAQIRNALSISTLNQISVLQQQEKRRSDFIRDIITGHYTEEDILRRSTSIECNIAKVDGCIVLDIRDFKHLAQRNKENALLSLKNRFFERVRDELSTLAGDSICCSFSDKVVVLYIPGPSGNPPIMQAARTLQRALKAQLDLDVSIGVGCRCKGIGSIKESY
;
A
#
# COMPACT_ATOMS: atom_id res chain seq x y z
N MET A 1 -4.64 19.29 -15.15
CA MET A 1 -4.51 20.72 -14.78
C MET A 1 -4.87 21.54 -16.01
N LEU A 2 -5.69 22.58 -15.84
CA LEU A 2 -5.99 23.49 -16.96
C LEU A 2 -4.84 24.45 -17.18
N THR A 3 -4.51 24.68 -18.44
CA THR A 3 -3.56 25.72 -18.84
C THR A 3 -4.30 26.98 -19.32
N VAL A 4 -3.60 28.09 -19.43
CA VAL A 4 -4.15 29.32 -20.02
C VAL A 4 -4.73 29.05 -21.41
N ARG A 5 -4.08 28.16 -22.19
CA ARG A 5 -4.55 27.74 -23.51
C ARG A 5 -5.90 27.03 -23.43
N ASP A 6 -6.08 26.12 -22.45
CA ASP A 6 -7.33 25.38 -22.28
C ASP A 6 -8.46 26.32 -21.86
N ILE A 7 -8.17 27.26 -20.98
CA ILE A 7 -9.13 28.30 -20.53
C ILE A 7 -9.60 29.17 -21.68
N LEU A 8 -8.73 29.54 -22.62
CA LEU A 8 -9.12 30.30 -23.81
C LEU A 8 -10.05 29.54 -24.78
N GLN A 9 -10.21 28.22 -24.59
CA GLN A 9 -11.17 27.43 -25.36
C GLN A 9 -12.58 27.43 -24.74
N LEU A 10 -12.74 27.93 -23.53
CA LEU A 10 -14.06 28.05 -22.90
C LEU A 10 -14.95 29.03 -23.70
N PRO A 11 -16.26 28.78 -23.81
CA PRO A 11 -17.17 29.54 -24.65
C PRO A 11 -17.05 31.07 -24.50
N ILE A 12 -17.07 31.58 -23.28
CA ILE A 12 -16.96 33.01 -22.98
C ILE A 12 -15.59 33.58 -23.32
N LEU A 13 -14.54 32.78 -23.16
CA LEU A 13 -13.14 33.23 -23.33
C LEU A 13 -12.60 32.95 -24.74
N SER A 14 -13.31 32.21 -25.56
CA SER A 14 -12.94 31.89 -26.94
C SER A 14 -12.81 33.10 -27.86
N SER A 15 -13.46 34.22 -27.50
CA SER A 15 -13.34 35.51 -28.16
C SER A 15 -12.12 36.33 -27.71
N GLY A 16 -11.42 35.89 -26.67
CA GLY A 16 -10.24 36.53 -26.12
C GLY A 16 -9.08 36.50 -27.11
N LYS A 17 -8.32 37.61 -27.20
CA LYS A 17 -7.15 37.71 -28.06
C LYS A 17 -5.89 37.76 -27.22
N VAL A 18 -4.98 36.88 -27.49
CA VAL A 18 -3.59 36.95 -26.94
C VAL A 18 -2.84 38.10 -27.60
N VAL A 19 -2.49 39.09 -26.81
CA VAL A 19 -1.80 40.28 -27.25
C VAL A 19 -0.29 40.14 -27.10
N ALA A 20 0.14 39.47 -26.03
CA ALA A 20 1.56 39.22 -25.74
C ALA A 20 1.74 37.92 -24.92
N GLY A 21 2.97 37.45 -24.78
CA GLY A 21 3.35 36.31 -23.96
C GLY A 21 2.80 34.99 -24.47
N ALA A 22 2.65 34.79 -25.78
CA ALA A 22 2.05 33.59 -26.37
C ALA A 22 2.78 32.27 -26.00
N ARG A 23 4.07 32.31 -25.68
CA ARG A 23 4.83 31.14 -25.22
C ARG A 23 4.41 30.68 -23.83
N GLY A 24 3.88 31.59 -23.01
CA GLY A 24 3.40 31.29 -21.66
C GLY A 24 2.00 30.66 -21.59
N LEU A 25 1.33 30.38 -22.72
CA LEU A 25 -0.01 29.77 -22.73
C LEU A 25 -0.08 28.37 -22.13
N SER A 26 1.06 27.70 -21.92
CA SER A 26 1.16 26.41 -21.22
C SER A 26 1.20 26.55 -19.70
N ARG A 27 1.21 27.77 -19.15
CA ARG A 27 1.16 27.98 -17.70
C ARG A 27 -0.15 27.41 -17.13
N VAL A 28 -0.02 26.71 -16.01
CA VAL A 28 -1.15 26.11 -15.31
C VAL A 28 -1.98 27.18 -14.62
N VAL A 29 -3.31 27.04 -14.62
CA VAL A 29 -4.23 27.89 -13.87
C VAL A 29 -4.87 27.09 -12.76
N GLU A 30 -4.66 27.50 -11.52
CA GLU A 30 -5.26 26.88 -10.32
C GLU A 30 -6.47 27.65 -9.82
N HIS A 31 -6.52 28.94 -10.03
CA HIS A 31 -7.63 29.79 -9.67
C HIS A 31 -7.68 31.06 -10.53
N VAL A 32 -8.80 31.75 -10.44
CA VAL A 32 -9.02 33.05 -11.08
C VAL A 32 -9.25 34.10 -9.99
N SER A 33 -8.66 35.26 -10.17
CA SER A 33 -8.86 36.39 -9.24
C SER A 33 -9.03 37.72 -9.98
N VAL A 34 -9.41 38.75 -9.26
CA VAL A 34 -9.62 40.11 -9.82
C VAL A 34 -8.64 41.07 -9.19
N MET A 35 -7.90 41.77 -10.05
CA MET A 35 -6.92 42.76 -9.66
C MET A 35 -7.39 44.16 -10.09
N GLU A 36 -7.98 44.93 -9.18
CA GLU A 36 -8.35 46.33 -9.40
C GLU A 36 -7.59 47.28 -8.49
N VAL A 37 -6.69 46.77 -7.64
CA VAL A 37 -5.84 47.55 -6.73
C VAL A 37 -4.47 47.79 -7.32
N ASP A 38 -3.87 48.92 -6.99
CA ASP A 38 -2.50 49.22 -7.33
C ASP A 38 -1.51 48.38 -6.50
N LEU A 39 -1.08 47.24 -7.05
CA LEU A 39 -0.15 46.30 -6.39
C LEU A 39 1.23 46.97 -6.08
N THR A 40 1.55 48.09 -6.69
CA THR A 40 2.80 48.82 -6.39
C THR A 40 2.77 49.51 -5.04
N LYS A 41 1.54 49.84 -4.55
CA LYS A 41 1.30 50.52 -3.26
C LYS A 41 0.93 49.53 -2.15
N TRP A 42 0.37 48.39 -2.48
CA TRP A 42 -0.15 47.40 -1.54
C TRP A 42 0.62 46.09 -1.62
N CYS A 43 1.96 46.14 -1.58
CA CYS A 43 2.82 44.95 -1.60
C CYS A 43 2.62 44.08 -0.34
N SER A 44 1.51 43.36 -0.26
CA SER A 44 1.42 42.22 0.66
C SER A 44 1.76 40.95 -0.11
N PRO A 45 2.78 40.18 0.31
CA PRO A 45 3.14 38.91 -0.33
C PRO A 45 2.00 37.87 -0.32
N THR A 46 0.91 38.17 0.37
CA THR A 46 -0.26 37.28 0.54
C THR A 46 -1.39 37.53 -0.46
N LEU A 47 -1.37 38.64 -1.21
CA LEU A 47 -2.46 39.02 -2.11
C LEU A 47 -2.47 38.29 -3.45
N VAL A 48 -1.30 37.85 -3.93
CA VAL A 48 -1.17 37.07 -5.19
C VAL A 48 -0.25 35.90 -4.90
N ARG A 49 -0.80 34.71 -4.77
CA ARG A 49 -0.02 33.47 -4.61
C ARG A 49 -0.52 32.40 -5.56
N GLY A 50 0.43 31.75 -6.20
CA GLY A 50 0.17 30.58 -7.03
C GLY A 50 -0.22 30.91 -8.46
N ALA A 51 -0.62 29.89 -9.19
CA ALA A 51 -0.96 29.92 -10.59
C ALA A 51 -2.34 30.57 -10.84
N ALA A 52 -2.44 31.88 -10.58
CA ALA A 52 -3.67 32.68 -10.78
C ALA A 52 -3.76 33.22 -12.20
N LEU A 53 -4.94 33.13 -12.82
CA LEU A 53 -5.32 33.95 -13.95
C LEU A 53 -5.98 35.23 -13.42
N GLU A 54 -5.29 36.34 -13.53
CA GLU A 54 -5.80 37.62 -13.04
C GLU A 54 -6.73 38.30 -14.07
N ILE A 55 -7.85 38.85 -13.59
CA ILE A 55 -8.78 39.67 -14.40
C ILE A 55 -8.65 41.10 -13.96
N SER A 56 -8.48 42.02 -14.87
CA SER A 56 -8.38 43.44 -14.55
C SER A 56 -8.87 44.32 -15.69
N SER A 57 -9.36 45.50 -15.33
CA SER A 57 -9.51 46.62 -16.26
C SER A 57 -8.31 47.59 -16.20
N MET A 58 -7.39 47.34 -15.26
CA MET A 58 -6.31 48.26 -14.90
C MET A 58 -6.78 49.70 -14.59
N TYR A 59 -8.02 49.86 -14.10
CA TYR A 59 -8.61 51.17 -13.78
C TYR A 59 -7.72 52.02 -12.87
N SER A 60 -7.18 51.44 -11.79
CA SER A 60 -6.30 52.14 -10.84
C SER A 60 -4.90 52.47 -11.40
N LEU A 61 -4.53 51.93 -12.57
CA LEU A 61 -3.23 52.08 -13.23
C LEU A 61 -3.34 52.69 -14.61
N ALA A 62 -4.54 53.12 -15.02
CA ALA A 62 -4.81 53.61 -16.38
C ALA A 62 -3.94 54.81 -16.78
N ASP A 63 -3.55 55.63 -15.81
CA ASP A 63 -2.80 56.89 -16.04
C ASP A 63 -1.27 56.71 -16.09
N SER A 64 -0.73 55.48 -15.88
CA SER A 64 0.72 55.26 -15.78
C SER A 64 1.17 53.95 -16.38
N GLU A 65 1.81 54.01 -17.54
CA GLU A 65 2.43 52.89 -18.20
C GLU A 65 3.44 52.16 -17.28
N GLU A 66 4.28 52.93 -16.58
CA GLU A 66 5.29 52.38 -15.68
C GLU A 66 4.65 51.48 -14.57
N ARG A 67 3.52 51.95 -13.97
CA ARG A 67 2.83 51.17 -12.96
C ARG A 67 2.14 49.89 -13.54
N GLN A 68 1.66 49.97 -14.80
CA GLN A 68 1.11 48.81 -15.50
C GLN A 68 2.21 47.75 -15.70
N ILE A 69 3.40 48.16 -16.14
CA ILE A 69 4.56 47.29 -16.31
C ILE A 69 5.00 46.68 -14.97
N GLN A 70 5.11 47.48 -13.91
CA GLN A 70 5.47 47.03 -12.58
C GLN A 70 4.44 46.00 -12.04
N ALA A 71 3.14 46.18 -12.26
CA ALA A 71 2.09 45.25 -11.86
C ALA A 71 2.26 43.92 -12.58
N VAL A 72 2.48 43.90 -13.89
CA VAL A 72 2.65 42.64 -14.64
C VAL A 72 3.93 41.92 -14.24
N GLN A 73 5.03 42.66 -14.02
CA GLN A 73 6.26 42.08 -13.49
C GLN A 73 6.10 41.48 -12.11
N HIS A 74 5.26 42.09 -11.26
CA HIS A 74 4.94 41.57 -9.95
C HIS A 74 4.14 40.28 -10.08
N LEU A 75 3.09 40.23 -10.91
CA LEU A 75 2.28 39.03 -11.16
C LEU A 75 3.17 37.90 -11.68
N ASN A 76 4.05 38.15 -12.62
CA ASN A 76 4.96 37.14 -13.13
C ASN A 76 5.88 36.57 -12.02
N ARG A 77 6.47 37.45 -11.19
CA ARG A 77 7.37 37.06 -10.09
C ARG A 77 6.68 36.25 -9.01
N THR A 78 5.40 36.48 -8.78
CA THR A 78 4.58 35.77 -7.78
C THR A 78 3.99 34.48 -8.32
N GLY A 79 4.30 34.10 -9.57
CA GLY A 79 3.86 32.84 -10.18
C GLY A 79 2.49 32.91 -10.87
N GLY A 80 2.00 34.10 -11.16
CA GLY A 80 0.77 34.30 -11.92
C GLY A 80 0.79 33.62 -13.29
N SER A 81 -0.35 33.11 -13.74
CA SER A 81 -0.49 32.37 -14.99
C SER A 81 -0.70 33.27 -16.19
N GLY A 82 -1.27 34.44 -15.99
CA GLY A 82 -1.54 35.42 -17.02
C GLY A 82 -2.46 36.54 -16.55
N LEU A 83 -2.63 37.53 -17.38
CA LEU A 83 -3.51 38.68 -17.16
C LEU A 83 -4.56 38.79 -18.27
N LEU A 84 -5.84 38.81 -17.87
CA LEU A 84 -6.98 39.00 -18.73
C LEU A 84 -7.49 40.43 -18.62
N LEU A 85 -7.25 41.24 -19.64
CA LEU A 85 -7.68 42.64 -19.69
C LEU A 85 -9.10 42.77 -20.25
N CYS A 86 -10.00 43.31 -19.43
CA CYS A 86 -11.35 43.67 -19.82
C CYS A 86 -11.48 45.20 -20.04
N TYR A 87 -12.44 45.55 -20.82
CA TYR A 87 -12.81 46.97 -21.08
C TYR A 87 -11.71 47.82 -21.72
N VAL A 88 -10.81 47.20 -22.50
CA VAL A 88 -9.84 47.95 -23.33
C VAL A 88 -10.59 48.80 -24.37
N GLY A 89 -10.15 50.02 -24.55
CA GLY A 89 -10.86 51.05 -25.34
C GLY A 89 -11.89 51.85 -24.55
N LYS A 90 -12.19 51.47 -23.29
CA LYS A 90 -13.14 52.20 -22.42
C LYS A 90 -12.47 52.69 -21.12
N VAL A 91 -11.86 51.77 -20.38
CA VAL A 91 -11.14 52.05 -19.15
C VAL A 91 -9.67 52.32 -19.46
N LEU A 92 -8.97 51.33 -20.00
CA LEU A 92 -7.65 51.52 -20.57
C LEU A 92 -7.82 51.87 -22.05
N LYS A 93 -7.37 53.05 -22.46
CA LYS A 93 -7.56 53.55 -23.85
C LYS A 93 -6.94 52.61 -24.85
N GLU A 94 -5.68 52.25 -24.66
CA GLU A 94 -4.92 51.33 -25.46
C GLU A 94 -3.85 50.62 -24.62
N ILE A 95 -3.37 49.47 -25.11
CA ILE A 95 -2.25 48.75 -24.48
C ILE A 95 -0.97 49.30 -25.08
N SER A 96 -0.06 49.75 -24.22
CA SER A 96 1.18 50.32 -24.72
C SER A 96 2.09 49.29 -25.39
N PRO A 97 2.83 49.67 -26.45
CA PRO A 97 3.80 48.77 -27.06
C PRO A 97 4.87 48.26 -26.08
N GLU A 98 5.23 49.07 -25.09
CA GLU A 98 6.20 48.69 -24.08
C GLU A 98 5.67 47.63 -23.12
N LEU A 99 4.41 47.71 -22.71
CA LEU A 99 3.75 46.65 -21.90
C LEU A 99 3.70 45.32 -22.67
N ILE A 100 3.37 45.37 -23.97
CA ILE A 100 3.39 44.19 -24.85
C ILE A 100 4.81 43.58 -24.89
N ARG A 101 5.84 44.41 -25.15
CA ARG A 101 7.21 43.94 -25.19
C ARG A 101 7.64 43.25 -23.90
N VAL A 102 7.36 43.84 -22.75
CA VAL A 102 7.72 43.32 -21.44
C VAL A 102 7.00 41.96 -21.18
N CYS A 103 5.74 41.85 -21.56
CA CYS A 103 5.00 40.59 -21.45
C CYS A 103 5.57 39.48 -22.34
N ASP A 104 5.97 39.81 -23.56
CA ASP A 104 6.61 38.86 -24.49
C ASP A 104 7.98 38.39 -23.97
N GLU A 105 8.81 39.32 -23.44
CA GLU A 105 10.10 38.97 -22.85
C GLU A 105 10.03 38.03 -21.66
N MET A 106 8.95 38.13 -20.89
CA MET A 106 8.73 37.30 -19.71
C MET A 106 7.91 36.03 -20.00
N ASP A 107 7.49 35.80 -21.26
CA ASP A 107 6.52 34.77 -21.62
C ASP A 107 5.28 34.79 -20.68
N PHE A 108 4.78 36.01 -20.38
CA PHE A 108 3.64 36.22 -19.52
C PHE A 108 2.40 36.54 -20.36
N PRO A 109 1.38 35.64 -20.39
CA PRO A 109 0.19 35.79 -21.20
C PRO A 109 -0.58 37.08 -20.87
N LEU A 110 -0.69 37.98 -21.84
CA LEU A 110 -1.54 39.16 -21.80
C LEU A 110 -2.69 38.95 -22.79
N ILE A 111 -3.91 38.89 -22.32
CA ILE A 111 -5.09 38.53 -23.08
C ILE A 111 -6.10 39.68 -23.01
N THR A 112 -6.71 40.04 -24.11
CA THR A 112 -7.80 41.05 -24.11
C THR A 112 -9.14 40.39 -24.39
N MET A 113 -10.16 40.83 -23.66
CA MET A 113 -11.54 40.44 -23.91
C MET A 113 -12.25 41.51 -24.73
N PRO A 114 -12.85 41.15 -25.87
CA PRO A 114 -13.64 42.07 -26.67
C PRO A 114 -15.00 42.34 -25.99
N GLY A 115 -15.53 43.51 -26.17
CA GLY A 115 -16.89 43.84 -25.71
C GLY A 115 -17.03 44.15 -24.24
N LEU A 116 -18.20 43.88 -23.69
CA LEU A 116 -18.61 44.15 -22.28
C LEU A 116 -18.81 42.85 -21.52
N VAL A 117 -17.87 41.95 -21.60
CA VAL A 117 -17.92 40.71 -20.79
C VAL A 117 -17.66 41.05 -19.34
N GLY A 118 -18.59 40.67 -18.45
CA GLY A 118 -18.47 40.96 -17.01
C GLY A 118 -17.50 39.99 -16.32
N TYR A 119 -16.85 40.46 -15.28
CA TYR A 119 -15.95 39.63 -14.46
C TYR A 119 -16.66 38.43 -13.88
N LYS A 120 -17.92 38.58 -13.45
CA LYS A 120 -18.72 37.53 -12.85
C LYS A 120 -18.89 36.32 -13.78
N GLU A 121 -19.15 36.57 -15.05
CA GLU A 121 -19.33 35.50 -16.05
C GLU A 121 -18.01 34.77 -16.30
N ILE A 122 -16.90 35.50 -16.40
CA ILE A 122 -15.55 34.92 -16.57
C ILE A 122 -15.17 34.07 -15.36
N ILE A 123 -15.33 34.64 -14.14
CA ILE A 123 -14.99 33.93 -12.89
C ILE A 123 -15.80 32.66 -12.79
N ARG A 124 -17.12 32.70 -13.05
CA ARG A 124 -17.98 31.54 -12.97
C ARG A 124 -17.52 30.44 -13.93
N GLU A 125 -17.31 30.76 -15.20
CA GLU A 125 -16.97 29.76 -16.22
C GLU A 125 -15.61 29.11 -15.96
N VAL A 126 -14.60 29.92 -15.59
CA VAL A 126 -13.28 29.40 -15.25
C VAL A 126 -13.33 28.54 -13.97
N SER A 127 -14.07 29.01 -12.94
CA SER A 127 -14.22 28.26 -11.70
C SER A 127 -14.98 26.94 -11.91
N ASP A 128 -16.05 26.95 -12.71
CA ASP A 128 -16.81 25.74 -13.05
C ASP A 128 -15.93 24.72 -13.80
N ALA A 129 -15.09 25.20 -14.73
CA ALA A 129 -14.15 24.35 -15.43
C ALA A 129 -13.07 23.73 -14.52
N LEU A 130 -12.53 24.51 -13.57
CA LEU A 130 -11.57 24.04 -12.57
C LEU A 130 -12.21 23.02 -11.61
N LEU A 131 -13.39 23.35 -11.07
CA LEU A 131 -14.17 22.46 -10.19
C LEU A 131 -14.59 21.17 -10.90
N GLY A 132 -14.93 21.25 -12.18
CA GLY A 132 -15.28 20.09 -12.98
C GLY A 132 -14.15 19.06 -13.09
N LEU A 133 -12.90 19.52 -13.19
CA LEU A 133 -11.72 18.62 -13.18
C LEU A 133 -11.50 17.99 -11.81
N ASP A 134 -11.62 18.76 -10.74
CA ASP A 134 -11.44 18.26 -9.38
C ASP A 134 -12.55 17.26 -9.02
N ASN A 135 -13.79 17.53 -9.41
CA ASN A 135 -14.90 16.61 -9.24
C ASN A 135 -14.70 15.31 -10.00
N LYS A 136 -14.19 15.36 -11.24
CA LYS A 136 -13.87 14.15 -12.00
C LYS A 136 -12.78 13.32 -11.34
N ARG A 137 -11.69 13.96 -10.88
CA ARG A 137 -10.61 13.27 -10.15
C ARG A 137 -11.10 12.61 -8.87
N LEU A 138 -11.98 13.31 -8.14
CA LEU A 138 -12.59 12.76 -6.94
C LEU A 138 -13.48 11.57 -7.27
N GLN A 139 -14.29 11.65 -8.33
CA GLN A 139 -15.14 10.54 -8.77
C GLN A 139 -14.29 9.33 -9.19
N ASP A 140 -13.25 9.52 -10.01
CA ASP A 140 -12.34 8.44 -10.41
C ASP A 140 -11.71 7.75 -9.19
N ALA A 141 -11.35 8.53 -8.14
CA ALA A 141 -10.81 7.97 -6.90
C ALA A 141 -11.87 7.19 -6.09
N ILE A 142 -13.12 7.67 -6.07
CA ILE A 142 -14.24 6.97 -5.44
C ILE A 142 -14.51 5.65 -6.15
N ASP A 143 -14.53 5.65 -7.48
CA ASP A 143 -14.77 4.45 -8.29
C ASP A 143 -13.70 3.37 -8.02
N VAL A 144 -12.43 3.76 -7.90
CA VAL A 144 -11.34 2.86 -7.49
C VAL A 144 -11.60 2.29 -6.10
N TYR A 145 -11.97 3.14 -5.13
CA TYR A 145 -12.26 2.70 -3.76
C TYR A 145 -13.42 1.71 -3.72
N GLU A 146 -14.53 1.99 -4.39
CA GLU A 146 -15.70 1.09 -4.47
C GLU A 146 -15.36 -0.24 -5.11
N TYR A 147 -14.61 -0.22 -6.22
CA TYR A 147 -14.16 -1.42 -6.91
C TYR A 147 -13.30 -2.32 -6.01
N VAL A 148 -12.29 -1.75 -5.35
CA VAL A 148 -11.39 -2.50 -4.46
C VAL A 148 -12.15 -3.02 -3.24
N THR A 149 -13.06 -2.22 -2.66
CA THR A 149 -13.91 -2.64 -1.54
C THR A 149 -14.79 -3.83 -1.93
N LYS A 150 -15.36 -3.80 -3.13
CA LYS A 150 -16.16 -4.92 -3.64
C LYS A 150 -15.34 -6.20 -3.76
N LEU A 151 -14.10 -6.13 -4.25
CA LEU A 151 -13.20 -7.29 -4.32
C LEU A 151 -12.96 -7.91 -2.93
N LEU A 152 -12.78 -7.08 -1.89
CA LEU A 152 -12.62 -7.54 -0.51
C LEU A 152 -13.89 -8.20 0.04
N ILE A 153 -15.06 -7.59 -0.19
CA ILE A 153 -16.37 -8.14 0.25
C ILE A 153 -16.65 -9.47 -0.45
N ASP A 154 -16.33 -9.58 -1.72
CA ASP A 154 -16.49 -10.82 -2.52
C ASP A 154 -15.47 -11.90 -2.11
N GLY A 155 -14.60 -11.64 -1.14
CA GLY A 155 -13.62 -12.60 -0.63
C GLY A 155 -12.53 -12.97 -1.64
N LYS A 156 -12.20 -12.06 -2.56
CA LYS A 156 -11.13 -12.29 -3.53
C LYS A 156 -9.79 -12.42 -2.84
N ASP A 157 -8.97 -13.35 -3.32
CA ASP A 157 -7.64 -13.61 -2.80
C ASP A 157 -6.61 -12.52 -3.20
N ASN A 158 -5.42 -12.60 -2.63
CA ASN A 158 -4.36 -11.64 -2.91
C ASN A 158 -3.95 -11.63 -4.39
N THR A 159 -4.02 -12.77 -5.08
CA THR A 159 -3.72 -12.86 -6.51
C THR A 159 -4.72 -12.04 -7.33
N ALA A 160 -6.01 -12.17 -7.04
CA ALA A 160 -7.06 -11.41 -7.73
C ALA A 160 -6.92 -9.89 -7.49
N LEU A 161 -6.54 -9.47 -6.26
CA LEU A 161 -6.27 -8.06 -5.95
C LEU A 161 -5.09 -7.50 -6.76
N VAL A 162 -4.02 -8.27 -6.89
CA VAL A 162 -2.84 -7.85 -7.67
C VAL A 162 -3.16 -7.77 -9.16
N LEU A 163 -3.88 -8.74 -9.72
CA LEU A 163 -4.31 -8.70 -11.12
C LEU A 163 -5.29 -7.54 -11.39
N ALA A 164 -6.15 -7.20 -10.44
CA ALA A 164 -7.01 -6.02 -10.53
C ALA A 164 -6.18 -4.73 -10.61
N LEU A 165 -5.10 -4.61 -9.81
CA LEU A 165 -4.19 -3.47 -9.90
C LEU A 165 -3.52 -3.41 -11.28
N GLU A 166 -3.01 -4.53 -11.78
CA GLU A 166 -2.40 -4.62 -13.10
C GLU A 166 -3.34 -4.10 -14.19
N HIS A 167 -4.62 -4.51 -14.13
CA HIS A 167 -5.65 -4.03 -15.06
C HIS A 167 -5.94 -2.53 -14.92
N MET A 168 -6.03 -2.01 -13.69
CA MET A 168 -6.35 -0.59 -13.44
C MET A 168 -5.27 0.35 -13.94
N ILE A 169 -3.99 0.01 -13.71
CA ILE A 169 -2.87 0.89 -14.06
C ILE A 169 -2.24 0.59 -15.43
N GLY A 170 -2.66 -0.52 -16.08
CA GLY A 170 -2.09 -0.95 -17.37
C GLY A 170 -0.60 -1.30 -17.33
N LYS A 171 -0.06 -1.62 -16.16
CA LYS A 171 1.36 -1.95 -15.95
C LYS A 171 1.47 -3.30 -15.26
N ARG A 172 2.56 -4.04 -15.54
CA ARG A 172 2.81 -5.33 -14.89
C ARG A 172 3.07 -5.17 -13.40
N VAL A 173 2.49 -6.06 -12.60
CA VAL A 173 2.60 -6.06 -11.14
C VAL A 173 3.05 -7.44 -10.67
N LEU A 174 4.11 -7.45 -9.88
CA LEU A 174 4.61 -8.64 -9.18
C LEU A 174 4.26 -8.51 -7.70
N TYR A 175 3.99 -9.64 -7.07
CA TYR A 175 3.75 -9.67 -5.62
C TYR A 175 4.61 -10.76 -4.98
N PHE A 176 5.34 -10.37 -3.95
CA PHE A 176 6.17 -11.23 -3.11
C PHE A 176 5.64 -11.22 -1.69
N ASP A 177 5.66 -12.39 -1.04
CA ASP A 177 5.25 -12.53 0.35
C ASP A 177 6.31 -11.97 1.33
N GLN A 178 6.06 -12.14 2.63
CA GLN A 178 6.96 -11.70 3.70
C GLN A 178 8.34 -12.40 3.68
N ASN A 179 8.45 -13.57 3.04
CA ASN A 179 9.67 -14.34 2.90
C ASN A 179 10.34 -14.14 1.52
N VAL A 180 9.89 -13.10 0.80
CA VAL A 180 10.34 -12.75 -0.57
C VAL A 180 10.06 -13.88 -1.58
N GLN A 181 9.06 -14.74 -1.29
CA GLN A 181 8.62 -15.75 -2.24
C GLN A 181 7.66 -15.13 -3.26
N PRO A 182 7.88 -15.35 -4.55
CA PRO A 182 7.03 -14.78 -5.58
C PRO A 182 5.65 -15.47 -5.60
N ILE A 183 4.59 -14.70 -5.40
CA ILE A 183 3.19 -15.16 -5.42
C ILE A 183 2.54 -14.88 -6.78
N VAL A 184 2.75 -13.67 -7.33
CA VAL A 184 2.27 -13.27 -8.66
C VAL A 184 3.46 -12.81 -9.49
N THR A 185 3.69 -13.47 -10.64
CA THR A 185 4.91 -13.30 -11.44
C THR A 185 4.65 -13.21 -12.94
N SER A 186 3.42 -12.90 -13.33
CA SER A 186 2.99 -12.98 -14.73
C SER A 186 3.96 -12.30 -15.72
N GLY A 187 4.46 -13.08 -16.67
CA GLY A 187 5.22 -12.59 -17.81
C GLY A 187 6.74 -12.41 -17.57
N TYR A 188 7.30 -12.92 -16.48
CA TYR A 188 8.75 -12.91 -16.21
C TYR A 188 9.39 -14.29 -16.26
N SER A 189 10.62 -14.37 -16.78
CA SER A 189 11.43 -15.57 -16.74
C SER A 189 11.99 -15.82 -15.34
N ALA A 190 12.42 -17.05 -15.06
CA ALA A 190 13.01 -17.42 -13.77
C ALA A 190 14.28 -16.59 -13.44
N SER A 191 15.10 -16.26 -14.45
CA SER A 191 16.30 -15.44 -14.25
C SER A 191 15.96 -13.99 -13.85
N GLN A 192 14.98 -13.38 -14.51
CA GLN A 192 14.52 -12.03 -14.20
C GLN A 192 13.90 -11.94 -12.81
N LEU A 193 13.12 -12.96 -12.43
CA LEU A 193 12.57 -13.05 -11.07
C LEU A 193 13.66 -13.18 -10.02
N GLN A 194 14.71 -13.94 -10.32
CA GLN A 194 15.84 -14.14 -9.40
C GLN A 194 16.59 -12.82 -9.14
N GLU A 195 16.77 -11.98 -10.15
CA GLU A 195 17.38 -10.66 -9.98
C GLU A 195 16.53 -9.76 -9.05
N ILE A 196 15.23 -9.65 -9.32
CA ILE A 196 14.30 -8.85 -8.51
C ILE A 196 14.25 -9.39 -7.08
N THR A 197 14.11 -10.71 -6.91
CA THR A 197 14.08 -11.38 -5.61
C THR A 197 15.36 -11.12 -4.82
N GLY A 198 16.53 -11.29 -5.48
CA GLY A 198 17.84 -11.06 -4.86
C GLY A 198 18.04 -9.60 -4.43
N TYR A 199 17.48 -8.64 -5.17
CA TYR A 199 17.49 -7.24 -4.75
C TYR A 199 16.59 -7.02 -3.54
N ILE A 200 15.34 -7.50 -3.59
CA ILE A 200 14.38 -7.35 -2.48
C ILE A 200 14.93 -7.99 -1.21
N ASP A 201 15.49 -9.19 -1.31
CA ASP A 201 16.06 -9.91 -0.14
C ASP A 201 17.23 -9.13 0.48
N ARG A 202 18.14 -8.61 -0.34
CA ARG A 202 19.29 -7.80 0.12
C ARG A 202 18.87 -6.54 0.85
N TYR A 203 17.80 -5.88 0.43
CA TYR A 203 17.32 -4.62 0.98
C TYR A 203 16.07 -4.77 1.85
N SER A 204 15.63 -6.01 2.14
CA SER A 204 14.44 -6.30 2.94
C SER A 204 14.43 -5.57 4.28
N THR A 205 15.57 -5.52 4.98
CA THR A 205 15.72 -4.81 6.25
C THR A 205 15.48 -3.29 6.12
N GLU A 206 15.93 -2.68 5.02
CA GLU A 206 15.70 -1.25 4.77
C GLU A 206 14.22 -0.97 4.52
N PHE A 207 13.53 -1.80 3.74
CA PHE A 207 12.10 -1.70 3.50
C PHE A 207 11.29 -1.86 4.78
N LEU A 208 11.67 -2.81 5.64
CA LEU A 208 11.04 -3.04 6.94
C LEU A 208 11.19 -1.84 7.88
N LEU A 209 12.37 -1.20 7.92
CA LEU A 209 12.64 -0.08 8.82
C LEU A 209 12.04 1.24 8.36
N ARG A 210 12.06 1.51 7.05
CA ARG A 210 11.66 2.82 6.51
C ARG A 210 10.20 2.88 6.06
N HIS A 211 9.56 1.74 5.82
CA HIS A 211 8.18 1.64 5.31
C HIS A 211 7.93 2.51 4.05
N SER A 212 8.97 2.78 3.27
CA SER A 212 8.93 3.70 2.14
C SER A 212 8.98 2.95 0.82
N SER A 213 8.19 3.41 -0.15
CA SER A 213 8.26 2.92 -1.51
C SER A 213 9.46 3.56 -2.24
N LYS A 214 10.04 2.81 -3.18
CA LYS A 214 11.24 3.24 -3.92
C LYS A 214 11.21 2.73 -5.36
N SER A 215 11.57 3.57 -6.32
CA SER A 215 11.86 3.14 -7.69
C SER A 215 13.33 2.73 -7.82
N VAL A 216 13.56 1.60 -8.47
CA VAL A 216 14.88 1.02 -8.71
C VAL A 216 14.99 0.65 -10.18
N TYR A 217 16.08 1.04 -10.81
CA TYR A 217 16.38 0.62 -12.18
C TYR A 217 17.09 -0.72 -12.18
N PHE A 218 16.63 -1.65 -13.00
CA PHE A 218 17.20 -2.98 -13.17
C PHE A 218 17.81 -3.10 -14.57
N ASP A 219 19.14 -3.20 -14.64
CA ASP A 219 19.89 -3.22 -15.89
C ASP A 219 19.51 -4.39 -16.80
N GLU A 220 19.37 -5.59 -16.25
CA GLU A 220 19.00 -6.79 -17.02
C GLU A 220 17.56 -6.72 -17.57
N LEU A 221 16.70 -5.97 -16.91
CA LEU A 221 15.31 -5.78 -17.32
C LEU A 221 15.14 -4.55 -18.24
N GLY A 222 16.12 -3.66 -18.27
CA GLY A 222 16.09 -2.41 -19.03
C GLY A 222 14.96 -1.47 -18.61
N THR A 223 14.48 -1.58 -17.36
CA THR A 223 13.35 -0.79 -16.86
C THR A 223 13.45 -0.51 -15.37
N SER A 224 12.75 0.52 -14.93
CA SER A 224 12.55 0.82 -13.51
C SER A 224 11.44 -0.04 -12.93
N ILE A 225 11.61 -0.48 -11.70
CA ILE A 225 10.57 -1.14 -10.90
C ILE A 225 10.30 -0.31 -9.66
N TYR A 226 9.02 0.00 -9.44
CA TYR A 226 8.55 0.66 -8.23
C TYR A 226 8.23 -0.38 -7.17
N LEU A 227 9.04 -0.40 -6.12
CA LEU A 227 8.89 -1.30 -4.99
C LEU A 227 8.03 -0.64 -3.92
N CYS A 228 6.89 -1.26 -3.59
CA CYS A 228 5.92 -0.76 -2.63
C CYS A 228 5.69 -1.80 -1.54
N PRO A 229 6.26 -1.64 -0.33
CA PRO A 229 6.08 -2.57 0.77
C PRO A 229 4.66 -2.55 1.30
N ILE A 230 4.16 -3.73 1.65
CA ILE A 230 2.84 -3.96 2.24
C ILE A 230 3.05 -4.21 3.72
N TYR A 231 2.51 -3.34 4.56
CA TYR A 231 2.70 -3.41 6.01
C TYR A 231 1.54 -2.77 6.76
N ASN A 232 1.44 -3.10 8.04
CA ASN A 232 0.69 -2.31 9.01
C ASN A 232 1.65 -1.83 10.12
N LYS A 233 1.12 -1.27 11.21
CA LYS A 233 1.95 -0.75 12.31
C LYS A 233 2.88 -1.81 12.95
N THR A 234 2.55 -3.10 12.82
CA THR A 234 3.21 -4.19 13.57
C THR A 234 3.85 -5.23 12.65
N TYR A 235 3.27 -5.46 11.47
CA TYR A 235 3.64 -6.57 10.59
C TYR A 235 3.97 -6.10 9.18
N TYR A 236 4.98 -6.72 8.60
CA TYR A 236 5.30 -6.68 7.18
C TYR A 236 4.68 -7.90 6.50
N PHE A 237 3.96 -7.69 5.40
CA PHE A 237 3.20 -8.73 4.71
C PHE A 237 3.79 -9.13 3.37
N GLY A 238 4.68 -8.31 2.81
CA GLY A 238 5.27 -8.53 1.51
C GLY A 238 5.51 -7.25 0.74
N ILE A 239 5.77 -7.37 -0.56
CA ILE A 239 6.09 -6.23 -1.40
C ILE A 239 5.43 -6.37 -2.77
N LEU A 240 4.85 -5.26 -3.26
CA LEU A 240 4.46 -5.10 -4.65
C LEU A 240 5.65 -4.54 -5.44
N ALA A 241 5.94 -5.13 -6.57
CA ALA A 241 6.92 -4.63 -7.52
C ALA A 241 6.21 -4.29 -8.84
N ILE A 242 6.13 -3.00 -9.18
CA ILE A 242 5.35 -2.47 -10.30
C ILE A 242 6.32 -1.95 -11.35
N VAL A 243 6.17 -2.40 -12.59
CA VAL A 243 7.06 -2.03 -13.70
C VAL A 243 6.80 -0.60 -14.13
N GLY A 244 7.87 0.20 -14.18
CA GLY A 244 7.84 1.61 -14.56
C GLY A 244 7.95 2.57 -13.37
N ASP A 245 8.09 3.85 -13.65
CA ASP A 245 8.31 4.94 -12.67
C ASP A 245 7.35 6.11 -12.84
N ASN A 246 6.69 6.22 -14.01
CA ASN A 246 5.72 7.27 -14.30
C ASN A 246 4.31 6.81 -13.94
N PHE A 247 3.80 7.28 -12.81
CA PHE A 247 2.46 6.99 -12.31
C PHE A 247 1.62 8.25 -12.28
N SER A 248 0.42 8.19 -12.89
CA SER A 248 -0.60 9.23 -12.75
C SER A 248 -1.08 9.32 -11.29
N ASP A 249 -1.80 10.38 -10.96
CA ASP A 249 -2.37 10.52 -9.62
C ASP A 249 -3.39 9.39 -9.34
N LEU A 250 -4.15 8.96 -10.34
CA LEU A 250 -5.07 7.83 -10.23
C LEU A 250 -4.35 6.50 -10.03
N ASP A 251 -3.21 6.27 -10.70
CA ASP A 251 -2.38 5.08 -10.47
C ASP A 251 -1.90 5.03 -9.03
N LYS A 252 -1.44 6.16 -8.47
CA LYS A 252 -1.01 6.26 -7.07
C LYS A 252 -2.14 5.93 -6.09
N VAL A 253 -3.35 6.40 -6.37
CA VAL A 253 -4.54 6.07 -5.59
C VAL A 253 -4.83 4.57 -5.68
N SER A 254 -4.81 4.00 -6.89
CA SER A 254 -5.05 2.57 -7.12
C SER A 254 -4.02 1.68 -6.38
N ILE A 255 -2.73 2.04 -6.46
CA ILE A 255 -1.65 1.35 -5.75
C ILE A 255 -1.88 1.42 -4.23
N ALA A 256 -2.22 2.59 -3.70
CA ALA A 256 -2.47 2.77 -2.28
C ALA A 256 -3.67 1.95 -1.79
N GLN A 257 -4.77 1.92 -2.55
CA GLN A 257 -5.97 1.15 -2.20
C GLN A 257 -5.72 -0.35 -2.24
N ILE A 258 -5.07 -0.87 -3.28
CA ILE A 258 -4.73 -2.29 -3.37
C ILE A 258 -3.73 -2.70 -2.27
N ARG A 259 -2.73 -1.88 -1.97
CA ARG A 259 -1.82 -2.13 -0.84
C ARG A 259 -2.59 -2.27 0.48
N ASN A 260 -3.54 -1.38 0.74
CA ASN A 260 -4.39 -1.45 1.94
C ASN A 260 -5.27 -2.71 1.92
N ALA A 261 -5.85 -3.04 0.78
CA ALA A 261 -6.66 -4.25 0.59
C ALA A 261 -5.85 -5.53 0.84
N LEU A 262 -4.64 -5.62 0.30
CA LEU A 262 -3.72 -6.74 0.56
C LEU A 262 -3.36 -6.86 2.04
N SER A 263 -3.13 -5.74 2.73
CA SER A 263 -2.88 -5.73 4.18
C SER A 263 -4.07 -6.30 4.96
N ILE A 264 -5.29 -5.90 4.61
CA ILE A 264 -6.53 -6.38 5.25
C ILE A 264 -6.76 -7.86 4.95
N SER A 265 -6.64 -8.26 3.68
CA SER A 265 -6.82 -9.66 3.24
C SER A 265 -5.83 -10.58 3.94
N THR A 266 -4.54 -10.21 3.99
CA THR A 266 -3.51 -11.01 4.66
C THR A 266 -3.74 -11.10 6.16
N LEU A 267 -4.14 -9.99 6.83
CA LEU A 267 -4.51 -10.01 8.25
C LEU A 267 -5.69 -10.96 8.52
N ASN A 268 -6.71 -10.92 7.67
CA ASN A 268 -7.85 -11.82 7.80
C ASN A 268 -7.44 -13.27 7.65
N GLN A 269 -6.58 -13.61 6.68
CA GLN A 269 -6.05 -14.95 6.49
C GLN A 269 -5.25 -15.42 7.72
N ILE A 270 -4.36 -14.58 8.25
CA ILE A 270 -3.59 -14.87 9.47
C ILE A 270 -4.55 -15.10 10.66
N SER A 271 -5.55 -14.23 10.82
CA SER A 271 -6.52 -14.33 11.91
C SER A 271 -7.34 -15.63 11.85
N VAL A 272 -7.77 -16.03 10.66
CA VAL A 272 -8.49 -17.31 10.45
C VAL A 272 -7.60 -18.50 10.80
N LEU A 273 -6.35 -18.50 10.34
CA LEU A 273 -5.38 -19.57 10.67
C LEU A 273 -5.10 -19.63 12.17
N GLN A 274 -4.88 -18.50 12.82
CA GLN A 274 -4.68 -18.44 14.28
C GLN A 274 -5.90 -18.94 15.05
N GLN A 275 -7.11 -18.62 14.58
CA GLN A 275 -8.33 -19.11 15.20
C GLN A 275 -8.51 -20.62 15.04
N GLN A 276 -8.16 -21.17 13.87
CA GLN A 276 -8.16 -22.62 13.63
C GLN A 276 -7.14 -23.32 14.53
N GLU A 277 -5.92 -22.79 14.62
CA GLU A 277 -4.87 -23.32 15.49
C GLU A 277 -5.27 -23.26 16.97
N LYS A 278 -5.89 -22.17 17.41
CA LYS A 278 -6.40 -22.05 18.78
C LYS A 278 -7.48 -23.10 19.07
N ARG A 279 -8.46 -23.26 18.17
CA ARG A 279 -9.52 -24.29 18.32
C ARG A 279 -8.92 -25.69 18.42
N ARG A 280 -7.91 -25.99 17.58
CA ARG A 280 -7.19 -27.27 17.59
C ARG A 280 -6.44 -27.47 18.90
N SER A 281 -5.75 -26.44 19.40
CA SER A 281 -5.04 -26.48 20.66
C SER A 281 -5.97 -26.65 21.87
N ASP A 282 -7.10 -25.94 21.91
CA ASP A 282 -8.11 -26.06 22.97
C ASP A 282 -8.71 -27.46 22.97
N PHE A 283 -9.02 -28.02 21.81
CA PHE A 283 -9.54 -29.39 21.68
C PHE A 283 -8.56 -30.45 22.23
N ILE A 284 -7.28 -30.35 21.86
CA ILE A 284 -6.26 -31.27 22.38
C ILE A 284 -6.10 -31.11 23.87
N ARG A 285 -6.13 -29.91 24.40
CA ARG A 285 -6.07 -29.61 25.82
C ARG A 285 -7.22 -30.33 26.56
N ASP A 286 -8.43 -30.21 26.05
CA ASP A 286 -9.60 -30.80 26.66
C ASP A 286 -9.56 -32.33 26.66
N ILE A 287 -8.97 -32.96 25.63
CA ILE A 287 -8.72 -34.39 25.56
C ILE A 287 -7.75 -34.85 26.66
N ILE A 288 -6.58 -34.24 26.73
CA ILE A 288 -5.53 -34.67 27.67
C ILE A 288 -5.87 -34.36 29.13
N THR A 289 -6.71 -33.34 29.37
CA THR A 289 -7.24 -33.04 30.71
C THR A 289 -8.45 -33.94 31.10
N GLY A 290 -9.01 -34.66 30.12
CA GLY A 290 -10.10 -35.60 30.34
C GLY A 290 -11.45 -34.96 30.55
N HIS A 291 -11.72 -33.82 29.95
CA HIS A 291 -12.99 -33.09 30.06
C HIS A 291 -14.10 -33.64 29.14
N TYR A 292 -13.76 -34.53 28.18
CA TYR A 292 -14.73 -35.06 27.22
C TYR A 292 -14.91 -36.57 27.30
N THR A 293 -16.12 -37.02 26.93
CA THR A 293 -16.38 -38.42 26.64
C THR A 293 -15.82 -38.83 25.29
N GLU A 294 -15.62 -40.13 25.02
CA GLU A 294 -15.16 -40.61 23.73
C GLU A 294 -16.05 -40.18 22.56
N GLU A 295 -17.38 -40.16 22.78
CA GLU A 295 -18.36 -39.71 21.79
C GLU A 295 -18.21 -38.22 21.46
N ASP A 296 -17.97 -37.38 22.47
CA ASP A 296 -17.72 -35.94 22.27
C ASP A 296 -16.44 -35.70 21.52
N ILE A 297 -15.39 -36.47 21.82
CA ILE A 297 -14.10 -36.37 21.12
C ILE A 297 -14.26 -36.72 19.63
N LEU A 298 -14.96 -37.85 19.34
CA LEU A 298 -15.24 -38.26 17.95
C LEU A 298 -16.03 -37.22 17.17
N ARG A 299 -17.12 -36.72 17.76
CA ARG A 299 -17.96 -35.71 17.13
C ARG A 299 -17.19 -34.41 16.80
N ARG A 300 -16.36 -33.93 17.73
CA ARG A 300 -15.57 -32.72 17.56
C ARG A 300 -14.38 -32.89 16.63
N SER A 301 -13.76 -34.08 16.61
CA SER A 301 -12.61 -34.37 15.73
C SER A 301 -12.97 -34.23 14.28
N THR A 302 -14.21 -34.54 13.88
CA THR A 302 -14.70 -34.34 12.51
C THR A 302 -14.73 -32.86 12.11
N SER A 303 -15.10 -31.95 13.03
CA SER A 303 -15.14 -30.49 12.77
C SER A 303 -13.78 -29.84 12.76
N ILE A 304 -12.74 -30.53 13.22
CA ILE A 304 -11.34 -30.03 13.28
C ILE A 304 -10.46 -30.74 12.23
N GLU A 305 -11.07 -31.61 11.42
CA GLU A 305 -10.37 -32.43 10.40
C GLU A 305 -9.21 -33.25 10.97
N CYS A 306 -9.39 -33.80 12.18
CA CYS A 306 -8.40 -34.58 12.89
C CYS A 306 -8.78 -36.05 12.97
N ASN A 307 -7.88 -36.95 12.53
CA ASN A 307 -8.14 -38.39 12.66
C ASN A 307 -7.66 -38.94 14.01
N ILE A 308 -8.33 -38.49 15.07
CA ILE A 308 -7.95 -38.77 16.45
C ILE A 308 -7.95 -40.28 16.78
N ALA A 309 -8.76 -41.09 16.08
CA ALA A 309 -8.84 -42.53 16.29
C ALA A 309 -7.55 -43.28 15.93
N LYS A 310 -6.64 -42.67 15.16
CA LYS A 310 -5.36 -43.25 14.75
C LYS A 310 -4.18 -42.84 15.63
N VAL A 311 -4.40 -42.11 16.70
CA VAL A 311 -3.35 -41.69 17.63
C VAL A 311 -2.71 -42.91 18.27
N ASP A 312 -1.40 -43.08 18.09
CA ASP A 312 -0.61 -44.18 18.68
C ASP A 312 -0.05 -43.84 20.06
N GLY A 313 0.19 -42.54 20.34
CA GLY A 313 0.69 -42.03 21.60
C GLY A 313 0.95 -40.53 21.61
N CYS A 314 1.37 -40.00 22.75
CA CYS A 314 1.71 -38.62 22.94
C CYS A 314 3.22 -38.39 23.00
N ILE A 315 3.69 -37.31 22.43
CA ILE A 315 5.06 -36.79 22.61
C ILE A 315 4.93 -35.42 23.25
N VAL A 316 5.64 -35.18 24.33
CA VAL A 316 5.70 -33.88 25.02
C VAL A 316 7.12 -33.33 24.90
N LEU A 317 7.23 -32.14 24.31
CA LEU A 317 8.51 -31.43 24.16
C LEU A 317 8.52 -30.21 25.09
N ASP A 318 9.55 -30.10 25.90
CA ASP A 318 9.72 -29.02 26.90
C ASP A 318 11.07 -28.36 26.75
N ILE A 319 11.13 -27.03 26.62
CA ILE A 319 12.37 -26.28 26.51
C ILE A 319 13.05 -26.29 27.88
N ARG A 320 14.28 -26.88 27.98
CA ARG A 320 15.04 -26.88 29.21
C ARG A 320 15.35 -25.46 29.69
N ASP A 321 15.28 -25.28 30.98
CA ASP A 321 15.60 -24.01 31.66
C ASP A 321 14.83 -22.79 31.13
N PHE A 322 13.63 -23.03 30.58
CA PHE A 322 12.79 -21.95 30.05
C PHE A 322 12.57 -20.81 31.06
N LYS A 323 12.44 -21.13 32.34
CA LYS A 323 12.30 -20.13 33.42
C LYS A 323 13.52 -19.18 33.49
N HIS A 324 14.73 -19.70 33.33
CA HIS A 324 15.96 -18.88 33.30
C HIS A 324 16.03 -18.04 32.00
N LEU A 325 15.59 -18.58 30.89
CA LEU A 325 15.48 -17.83 29.64
C LEU A 325 14.46 -16.70 29.76
N ALA A 326 13.34 -16.96 30.46
CA ALA A 326 12.29 -15.96 30.71
C ALA A 326 12.74 -14.80 31.58
N GLN A 327 13.62 -15.02 32.56
CA GLN A 327 14.16 -13.95 33.40
C GLN A 327 15.17 -13.04 32.71
N ARG A 328 15.83 -13.53 31.66
CA ARG A 328 16.89 -12.81 30.91
C ARG A 328 16.41 -12.08 29.67
N ASN A 329 15.25 -12.42 29.13
CA ASN A 329 14.76 -11.90 27.86
C ASN A 329 13.48 -11.08 28.03
N LYS A 330 13.30 -10.07 27.17
CA LYS A 330 12.05 -9.31 27.09
C LYS A 330 10.91 -10.21 26.63
N GLU A 331 9.70 -9.93 27.06
CA GLU A 331 8.49 -10.72 26.78
C GLU A 331 8.29 -11.02 25.29
N ASN A 332 8.55 -10.04 24.42
CA ASN A 332 8.48 -10.20 22.96
C ASN A 332 9.49 -11.22 22.40
N ALA A 333 10.69 -11.27 22.97
CA ALA A 333 11.72 -12.22 22.56
C ALA A 333 11.35 -13.67 22.96
N LEU A 334 10.72 -13.82 24.12
CA LEU A 334 10.21 -15.11 24.59
C LEU A 334 9.05 -15.61 23.73
N LEU A 335 8.12 -14.73 23.39
CA LEU A 335 7.00 -15.07 22.49
C LEU A 335 7.52 -15.50 21.11
N SER A 336 8.49 -14.77 20.56
CA SER A 336 9.14 -15.12 19.31
C SER A 336 9.87 -16.47 19.38
N LEU A 337 10.54 -16.77 20.50
CA LEU A 337 11.20 -18.06 20.71
C LEU A 337 10.19 -19.22 20.77
N LYS A 338 9.08 -19.06 21.51
CA LYS A 338 8.02 -20.06 21.59
C LYS A 338 7.40 -20.33 20.21
N ASN A 339 7.10 -19.27 19.47
CA ASN A 339 6.54 -19.40 18.14
C ASN A 339 7.48 -20.15 17.19
N ARG A 340 8.76 -19.78 17.15
CA ARG A 340 9.76 -20.47 16.33
C ARG A 340 9.96 -21.93 16.75
N PHE A 341 9.89 -22.22 18.05
CA PHE A 341 9.98 -23.58 18.57
C PHE A 341 8.78 -24.41 18.11
N PHE A 342 7.56 -23.89 18.27
CA PHE A 342 6.34 -24.55 17.81
C PHE A 342 6.31 -24.79 16.29
N GLU A 343 6.59 -23.73 15.51
CA GLU A 343 6.65 -23.83 14.04
C GLU A 343 7.66 -24.91 13.59
N ARG A 344 8.82 -24.95 14.23
CA ARG A 344 9.83 -25.93 13.89
C ARG A 344 9.43 -27.35 14.21
N VAL A 345 8.81 -27.58 15.36
CA VAL A 345 8.23 -28.90 15.70
C VAL A 345 7.20 -29.31 14.65
N ARG A 346 6.34 -28.39 14.24
CA ARG A 346 5.31 -28.63 13.22
C ARG A 346 5.92 -29.01 11.86
N ASP A 347 6.92 -28.25 11.40
CA ASP A 347 7.59 -28.48 10.12
C ASP A 347 8.28 -29.86 10.09
N GLU A 348 9.01 -30.22 11.14
CA GLU A 348 9.64 -31.53 11.24
C GLU A 348 8.62 -32.68 11.32
N LEU A 349 7.49 -32.46 12.04
CA LEU A 349 6.41 -33.44 12.10
C LEU A 349 5.74 -33.64 10.74
N SER A 350 5.55 -32.58 9.96
CA SER A 350 4.92 -32.69 8.63
C SER A 350 5.72 -33.59 7.68
N THR A 351 7.04 -33.63 7.84
CA THR A 351 7.93 -34.53 7.07
C THR A 351 8.00 -35.95 7.64
N LEU A 352 7.88 -36.10 8.96
CA LEU A 352 8.01 -37.41 9.65
C LEU A 352 6.69 -38.17 9.77
N ALA A 353 5.59 -37.46 10.03
CA ALA A 353 4.30 -38.04 10.34
C ALA A 353 3.18 -37.01 10.05
N GLY A 354 2.88 -36.77 8.77
CA GLY A 354 2.04 -35.66 8.29
C GLY A 354 0.65 -35.54 8.90
N ASP A 355 0.06 -36.64 9.38
CA ASP A 355 -1.24 -36.62 10.02
C ASP A 355 -1.16 -36.33 11.53
N SER A 356 0.03 -36.25 12.12
CA SER A 356 0.21 -35.98 13.54
C SER A 356 -0.19 -34.56 13.89
N ILE A 357 -0.78 -34.37 15.07
CA ILE A 357 -1.33 -33.11 15.51
C ILE A 357 -0.48 -32.55 16.63
N CYS A 358 -0.04 -31.29 16.53
CA CYS A 358 0.68 -30.62 17.58
C CYS A 358 -0.06 -29.39 18.11
N CYS A 359 0.13 -29.10 19.38
CA CYS A 359 -0.36 -27.89 20.00
C CYS A 359 0.64 -27.32 21.01
N SER A 360 0.60 -26.00 21.18
CA SER A 360 1.43 -25.30 22.14
C SER A 360 0.74 -25.17 23.50
N PHE A 361 1.46 -25.50 24.55
CA PHE A 361 1.03 -25.34 25.94
C PHE A 361 2.07 -24.53 26.71
N SER A 362 1.84 -23.26 26.86
CA SER A 362 2.76 -22.37 27.57
C SER A 362 4.21 -22.46 27.05
N ASP A 363 5.03 -23.30 27.66
CA ASP A 363 6.46 -23.58 27.37
C ASP A 363 6.70 -24.96 26.75
N LYS A 364 5.62 -25.71 26.53
CA LYS A 364 5.65 -27.09 26.00
C LYS A 364 4.93 -27.19 24.68
N VAL A 365 5.33 -28.18 23.88
CA VAL A 365 4.59 -28.62 22.70
C VAL A 365 4.14 -30.05 22.92
N VAL A 366 2.85 -30.30 22.75
CA VAL A 366 2.27 -31.64 22.84
C VAL A 366 1.93 -32.12 21.43
N VAL A 367 2.36 -33.30 21.10
CA VAL A 367 2.11 -33.97 19.82
C VAL A 367 1.28 -35.20 20.06
N LEU A 368 0.13 -35.29 19.41
CA LEU A 368 -0.62 -36.53 19.25
C LEU A 368 -0.05 -37.22 18.00
N TYR A 369 0.73 -38.26 18.23
CA TYR A 369 1.45 -38.93 17.15
C TYR A 369 0.56 -39.91 16.42
N ILE A 370 0.48 -39.78 15.10
CA ILE A 370 -0.28 -40.66 14.21
C ILE A 370 0.70 -41.28 13.22
N PRO A 371 0.91 -42.62 13.29
CA PRO A 371 1.80 -43.28 12.33
C PRO A 371 1.16 -43.29 10.93
N GLY A 372 1.92 -42.98 9.90
CA GLY A 372 1.44 -42.99 8.51
C GLY A 372 1.28 -44.39 7.95
N PRO A 373 0.66 -44.51 6.78
CA PRO A 373 0.26 -45.80 6.20
C PRO A 373 1.41 -46.69 5.76
N SER A 374 2.62 -46.18 5.49
CA SER A 374 3.78 -46.96 5.11
C SER A 374 5.06 -46.15 5.29
N GLY A 375 5.90 -46.54 6.26
CA GLY A 375 7.26 -46.04 6.41
C GLY A 375 7.49 -44.91 7.42
N ASN A 376 6.50 -44.49 8.17
CA ASN A 376 6.74 -43.56 9.27
C ASN A 376 7.46 -44.22 10.43
N PRO A 377 8.45 -43.56 11.03
CA PRO A 377 9.23 -44.12 12.13
C PRO A 377 8.32 -44.40 13.35
N PRO A 378 8.67 -45.43 14.17
CA PRO A 378 8.04 -45.62 15.46
C PRO A 378 8.12 -44.33 16.32
N ILE A 379 7.14 -44.09 17.19
CA ILE A 379 7.04 -42.88 18.02
C ILE A 379 8.36 -42.49 18.72
N MET A 380 9.09 -43.49 19.26
CA MET A 380 10.40 -43.28 19.88
C MET A 380 11.48 -42.76 18.91
N GLN A 381 11.44 -43.23 17.68
CA GLN A 381 12.40 -42.81 16.64
C GLN A 381 12.03 -41.39 16.16
N ALA A 382 10.74 -41.11 15.97
CA ALA A 382 10.26 -39.76 15.66
C ALA A 382 10.65 -38.76 16.75
N ALA A 383 10.47 -39.06 18.02
CA ALA A 383 10.89 -38.24 19.14
C ALA A 383 12.40 -37.94 19.12
N ARG A 384 13.25 -38.93 18.85
CA ARG A 384 14.71 -38.73 18.74
C ARG A 384 15.09 -37.87 17.52
N THR A 385 14.39 -38.01 16.42
CA THR A 385 14.63 -37.18 15.23
C THR A 385 14.26 -35.73 15.49
N LEU A 386 13.10 -35.48 16.10
CA LEU A 386 12.68 -34.15 16.54
C LEU A 386 13.73 -33.51 17.48
N GLN A 387 14.22 -34.25 18.48
CA GLN A 387 15.23 -33.73 19.40
C GLN A 387 16.51 -33.28 18.70
N ARG A 388 17.01 -34.08 17.75
CA ARG A 388 18.22 -33.78 16.98
C ARG A 388 18.00 -32.56 16.09
N ALA A 389 16.88 -32.48 15.39
CA ALA A 389 16.56 -31.39 14.50
C ALA A 389 16.44 -30.06 15.25
N LEU A 390 15.74 -30.04 16.38
CA LEU A 390 15.58 -28.86 17.22
C LEU A 390 16.91 -28.37 17.81
N LYS A 391 17.79 -29.29 18.23
CA LYS A 391 19.13 -28.90 18.71
C LYS A 391 20.01 -28.36 17.60
N ALA A 392 20.00 -28.97 16.43
CA ALA A 392 20.83 -28.54 15.29
C ALA A 392 20.43 -27.18 14.72
N GLN A 393 19.16 -26.82 14.77
CA GLN A 393 18.63 -25.66 14.05
C GLN A 393 18.28 -24.47 14.94
N LEU A 394 17.87 -24.72 16.19
CA LEU A 394 17.49 -23.66 17.13
C LEU A 394 18.50 -23.48 18.27
N ASP A 395 19.50 -24.38 18.36
CA ASP A 395 20.46 -24.46 19.50
C ASP A 395 19.74 -24.53 20.86
N LEU A 396 18.56 -25.18 20.89
CA LEU A 396 17.77 -25.36 22.10
C LEU A 396 17.95 -26.78 22.66
N ASP A 397 18.19 -26.84 23.97
CA ASP A 397 18.10 -28.10 24.70
C ASP A 397 16.64 -28.39 25.04
N VAL A 398 16.11 -29.47 24.49
CA VAL A 398 14.72 -29.88 24.64
C VAL A 398 14.65 -31.21 25.37
N SER A 399 13.84 -31.27 26.45
CA SER A 399 13.46 -32.52 27.08
C SER A 399 12.25 -33.09 26.34
N ILE A 400 12.30 -34.38 26.02
CA ILE A 400 11.18 -35.05 25.32
C ILE A 400 10.71 -36.23 26.19
N GLY A 401 9.40 -36.20 26.50
CA GLY A 401 8.67 -37.32 27.06
C GLY A 401 7.88 -38.03 25.97
N VAL A 402 7.87 -39.38 26.01
CA VAL A 402 7.04 -40.19 25.11
C VAL A 402 6.13 -41.02 25.98
N GLY A 403 4.82 -40.87 25.76
CA GLY A 403 3.79 -41.57 26.53
C GLY A 403 3.63 -43.04 26.11
N CYS A 404 2.81 -43.73 26.83
CA CYS A 404 2.46 -45.12 26.50
C CYS A 404 1.61 -45.17 25.22
N ARG A 405 1.60 -46.35 24.60
CA ARG A 405 0.80 -46.59 23.39
C ARG A 405 -0.68 -46.51 23.69
N CYS A 406 -1.40 -45.75 22.87
CA CYS A 406 -2.85 -45.62 22.97
C CYS A 406 -3.55 -46.89 22.49
N LYS A 407 -4.51 -47.40 23.29
CA LYS A 407 -5.37 -48.53 22.93
C LYS A 407 -6.75 -48.10 22.41
N GLY A 408 -6.95 -46.81 22.26
CA GLY A 408 -8.18 -46.15 21.82
C GLY A 408 -8.20 -44.70 22.26
N ILE A 409 -9.25 -43.97 21.88
CA ILE A 409 -9.37 -42.52 22.12
C ILE A 409 -9.32 -42.20 23.61
N GLY A 410 -10.01 -43.01 24.47
CA GLY A 410 -10.03 -42.77 25.90
C GLY A 410 -8.69 -42.91 26.61
N SER A 411 -7.72 -43.65 26.00
CA SER A 411 -6.37 -43.81 26.56
C SER A 411 -5.39 -42.71 26.17
N ILE A 412 -5.76 -41.70 25.38
CA ILE A 412 -4.90 -40.57 25.02
C ILE A 412 -4.48 -39.79 26.27
N LYS A 413 -5.38 -39.60 27.21
CA LYS A 413 -5.10 -38.95 28.49
C LYS A 413 -4.05 -39.71 29.32
N GLU A 414 -4.08 -41.05 29.29
CA GLU A 414 -3.10 -41.87 30.01
C GLU A 414 -1.72 -41.86 29.34
N SER A 415 -1.70 -41.60 28.03
CA SER A 415 -0.45 -41.46 27.26
C SER A 415 0.22 -40.11 27.49
N TYR A 416 -0.51 -39.05 27.83
CA TYR A 416 0.03 -37.74 28.17
C TYR A 416 0.56 -37.72 29.60
#